data_d976f50d010ce94a28a19a71acd0de78
#
_entry.id   d976f50d010ce94a28a19a71acd0de78
#
_cell.length_a   1.000
_cell.length_b   1.000
_cell.length_c   1.000
_cell.angle_alpha   90.00
_cell.angle_beta   90.00
_cell.angle_gamma   90.00
#
_symmetry.space_group_name_H-M   'P 1'
#
loop_
_entity.id
_entity.type
_entity.pdbx_description
1 polymer ?
#
loop_
_entity_poly.entity_id
_entity_poly.type
_entity_poly.pdbx_seq_one_letter_code
_entity_poly.pdbx_strand_id
1 'polypeptide(L)'
;MKPAIVQDSATGRVLMLAWMDDEAERLTRETNEAWFWSRSRERLWRKGETSGNTLQVDELRDDCDDDAILLRVSPAGPTCHTGSTTCFAPALWRAVSERALERPDGSYTASLLDAGVGACARKVGEEAVELAVAALDEPDERVVEEAADLVYHLYVLLAARGLDISMVDEVLRLRSSG
;
A
#
# COMPACT_ATOMS: atom_id res chain seq x y z
N MET A 1 23.55 8.75 10.90
CA MET A 1 22.41 7.93 10.35
C MET A 1 21.14 8.73 10.49
N LYS A 2 20.47 9.03 9.38
CA LYS A 2 19.25 9.86 9.31
C LYS A 2 18.05 9.01 8.92
N PRO A 3 16.84 9.29 9.41
CA PRO A 3 15.62 8.74 8.85
C PRO A 3 15.40 9.30 7.44
N ALA A 4 15.06 8.44 6.49
CA ALA A 4 14.72 8.81 5.13
C ALA A 4 13.23 8.58 4.89
N ILE A 5 12.50 9.67 4.67
CA ILE A 5 11.09 9.65 4.26
C ILE A 5 11.06 9.49 2.75
N VAL A 6 10.43 8.43 2.28
CA VAL A 6 10.31 8.15 0.84
C VAL A 6 8.93 8.57 0.37
N GLN A 7 8.88 9.48 -0.60
CA GLN A 7 7.65 10.07 -1.13
C GLN A 7 7.57 9.86 -2.64
N ASP A 8 6.43 9.44 -3.11
CA ASP A 8 6.12 9.34 -4.54
C ASP A 8 6.11 10.76 -5.18
N SER A 9 6.88 10.95 -6.23
CA SER A 9 7.03 12.23 -6.90
C SER A 9 5.75 12.68 -7.62
N ALA A 10 4.95 11.74 -8.11
CA ALA A 10 3.74 12.03 -8.88
C ALA A 10 2.55 12.36 -7.98
N THR A 11 2.39 11.64 -6.87
CA THR A 11 1.20 11.74 -6.02
C THR A 11 1.44 12.50 -4.71
N GLY A 12 2.69 12.68 -4.29
CA GLY A 12 3.06 13.23 -2.99
C GLY A 12 2.82 12.28 -1.82
N ARG A 13 2.42 11.02 -2.08
CA ARG A 13 2.17 10.02 -1.04
C ARG A 13 3.47 9.55 -0.40
N VAL A 14 3.47 9.42 0.94
CA VAL A 14 4.56 8.76 1.65
C VAL A 14 4.48 7.25 1.41
N LEU A 15 5.56 6.68 0.88
CA LEU A 15 5.64 5.27 0.51
C LEU A 15 6.22 4.40 1.63
N MET A 16 7.30 4.83 2.22
CA MET A 16 7.98 4.13 3.32
C MET A 16 8.87 5.08 4.11
N LEU A 17 9.38 4.59 5.24
CA LEU A 17 10.50 5.18 5.98
C LEU A 17 11.59 4.14 6.14
N ALA A 18 12.84 4.53 5.93
CA ALA A 18 14.02 3.71 6.18
C ALA A 18 15.14 4.57 6.76
N TRP A 19 16.31 3.98 6.97
CA TRP A 19 17.46 4.67 7.53
C TRP A 19 18.59 4.74 6.51
N MET A 20 19.27 5.88 6.47
CA MET A 20 20.45 6.09 5.65
C MET A 20 21.62 6.47 6.53
N ASP A 21 22.77 5.83 6.29
CA ASP A 21 24.07 6.32 6.73
C ASP A 21 24.73 7.12 5.60
N ASP A 22 25.91 7.66 5.85
CA ASP A 22 26.63 8.49 4.87
C ASP A 22 26.93 7.71 3.57
N GLU A 23 27.15 6.40 3.67
CA GLU A 23 27.42 5.55 2.51
C GLU A 23 26.15 5.27 1.70
N ALA A 24 25.00 5.01 2.35
CA ALA A 24 23.71 4.87 1.68
C ALA A 24 23.34 6.16 0.95
N GLU A 25 23.55 7.31 1.57
CA GLU A 25 23.31 8.61 0.97
C GLU A 25 24.19 8.84 -0.26
N ARG A 26 25.51 8.58 -0.13
CA ARG A 26 26.47 8.68 -1.23
C ARG A 26 26.07 7.81 -2.41
N LEU A 27 25.77 6.52 -2.17
CA LEU A 27 25.34 5.58 -3.21
C LEU A 27 24.03 6.02 -3.86
N THR A 28 23.08 6.52 -3.09
CA THR A 28 21.82 7.05 -3.61
C THR A 28 22.05 8.23 -4.57
N ARG A 29 22.94 9.17 -4.20
CA ARG A 29 23.29 10.32 -5.05
C ARG A 29 24.02 9.89 -6.34
N GLU A 30 24.89 8.89 -6.26
CA GLU A 30 25.70 8.43 -7.39
C GLU A 30 24.87 7.58 -8.39
N THR A 31 23.97 6.74 -7.88
CA THR A 31 23.24 5.79 -8.72
C THR A 31 21.84 6.25 -9.10
N ASN A 32 21.30 7.28 -8.43
CA ASN A 32 19.91 7.69 -8.48
C ASN A 32 18.93 6.54 -8.13
N GLU A 33 19.38 5.52 -7.41
CA GLU A 33 18.55 4.45 -6.85
C GLU A 33 18.57 4.54 -5.33
N ALA A 34 17.43 4.24 -4.68
CA ALA A 34 17.32 4.37 -3.22
C ALA A 34 18.09 3.26 -2.48
N TRP A 35 19.16 3.65 -1.79
CA TRP A 35 19.97 2.84 -0.90
C TRP A 35 19.70 3.17 0.56
N PHE A 36 19.71 2.16 1.41
CA PHE A 36 19.40 2.29 2.82
C PHE A 36 20.35 1.45 3.68
N TRP A 37 20.40 1.78 4.97
CA TRP A 37 21.05 0.97 5.98
C TRP A 37 20.02 0.12 6.75
N SER A 38 20.20 -1.17 6.79
CA SER A 38 19.39 -2.08 7.60
C SER A 38 19.98 -2.19 9.01
N ARG A 39 19.27 -1.64 10.00
CA ARG A 39 19.70 -1.69 11.41
C ARG A 39 19.73 -3.11 11.98
N SER A 40 18.83 -4.00 11.52
CA SER A 40 18.75 -5.39 12.01
C SER A 40 19.74 -6.32 11.34
N ARG A 41 20.14 -6.03 10.08
CA ARG A 41 21.10 -6.84 9.31
C ARG A 41 22.49 -6.22 9.28
N GLU A 42 22.62 -5.00 9.82
CA GLU A 42 23.87 -4.23 9.88
C GLU A 42 24.58 -4.16 8.50
N ARG A 43 23.80 -3.89 7.45
CA ARG A 43 24.34 -3.77 6.10
C ARG A 43 23.54 -2.79 5.24
N LEU A 44 24.21 -2.28 4.23
CA LEU A 44 23.59 -1.58 3.13
C LEU A 44 22.65 -2.50 2.32
N TRP A 45 21.57 -1.96 1.80
CA TRP A 45 20.69 -2.63 0.87
C TRP A 45 20.06 -1.64 -0.11
N ARG A 46 19.87 -2.06 -1.34
CA ARG A 46 19.17 -1.29 -2.35
C ARG A 46 17.71 -1.70 -2.39
N LYS A 47 16.81 -0.73 -2.40
CA LYS A 47 15.39 -1.03 -2.55
C LYS A 47 15.12 -1.71 -3.88
N GLY A 48 14.45 -2.85 -3.82
CA GLY A 48 14.15 -3.66 -5.01
C GLY A 48 15.26 -4.64 -5.42
N GLU A 49 16.36 -4.78 -4.66
CA GLU A 49 17.46 -5.72 -4.98
C GLU A 49 17.00 -7.17 -5.17
N THR A 50 15.90 -7.57 -4.48
CA THR A 50 15.34 -8.92 -4.55
C THR A 50 14.03 -8.96 -5.34
N SER A 51 13.16 -7.97 -5.16
CA SER A 51 11.81 -7.96 -5.74
C SER A 51 11.73 -7.36 -7.15
N GLY A 52 12.75 -6.63 -7.59
CA GLY A 52 12.70 -5.81 -8.80
C GLY A 52 11.93 -4.49 -8.63
N ASN A 53 11.23 -4.26 -7.52
CA ASN A 53 10.49 -3.03 -7.24
C ASN A 53 11.45 -1.94 -6.74
N THR A 54 12.24 -1.40 -7.65
CA THR A 54 13.22 -0.35 -7.39
C THR A 54 12.54 1.01 -7.18
N LEU A 55 13.25 1.93 -6.56
CA LEU A 55 12.85 3.32 -6.41
C LEU A 55 13.90 4.19 -7.11
N GLN A 56 13.52 4.76 -8.26
CA GLN A 56 14.31 5.78 -8.93
C GLN A 56 14.20 7.08 -8.14
N VAL A 57 15.31 7.64 -7.71
CA VAL A 57 15.33 8.89 -6.95
C VAL A 57 15.34 10.07 -7.90
N ASP A 58 14.30 10.90 -7.84
CA ASP A 58 14.14 12.11 -8.60
C ASP A 58 14.73 13.31 -7.86
N GLU A 59 14.63 13.32 -6.53
CA GLU A 59 15.15 14.37 -5.66
C GLU A 59 15.54 13.80 -4.30
N LEU A 60 16.68 14.22 -3.77
CA LEU A 60 17.12 14.00 -2.40
C LEU A 60 17.31 15.36 -1.74
N ARG A 61 16.60 15.59 -0.62
CA ARG A 61 16.62 16.84 0.12
C ARG A 61 16.81 16.57 1.61
N ASP A 62 17.76 17.22 2.22
CA ASP A 62 17.89 17.31 3.67
C ASP A 62 16.84 18.28 4.23
N ASP A 63 16.42 18.08 5.46
CA ASP A 63 15.55 19.01 6.17
C ASP A 63 16.31 20.25 6.71
N CYS A 64 15.65 21.10 7.49
CA CYS A 64 16.19 22.41 7.86
C CYS A 64 17.34 22.36 8.88
N ASP A 65 17.49 21.29 9.65
CA ASP A 65 18.54 21.07 10.66
C ASP A 65 19.39 19.83 10.38
N ASP A 66 19.24 19.25 9.18
CA ASP A 66 20.09 18.19 8.63
C ASP A 66 20.02 16.87 9.44
N ASP A 67 18.86 16.58 10.05
CA ASP A 67 18.64 15.36 10.82
C ASP A 67 17.72 14.34 10.13
N ALA A 68 17.05 14.71 9.03
CA ALA A 68 16.19 13.86 8.22
C ALA A 68 16.41 14.07 6.71
N ILE A 69 16.05 13.08 5.90
CA ILE A 69 16.16 13.12 4.44
C ILE A 69 14.78 12.88 3.83
N LEU A 70 14.40 13.71 2.87
CA LEU A 70 13.27 13.46 1.97
C LEU A 70 13.80 12.92 0.65
N LEU A 71 13.40 11.69 0.30
CA LEU A 71 13.58 11.11 -1.03
C LEU A 71 12.28 11.19 -1.81
N ARG A 72 12.26 11.99 -2.87
CA ARG A 72 11.19 11.96 -3.86
C ARG A 72 11.56 10.96 -4.94
N VAL A 73 10.67 10.02 -5.23
CA VAL A 73 10.99 8.85 -6.05
C VAL A 73 9.90 8.54 -7.07
N SER A 74 10.31 7.88 -8.16
CA SER A 74 9.44 7.20 -9.12
C SER A 74 9.54 5.69 -8.89
N PRO A 75 8.52 5.04 -8.27
CA PRO A 75 8.57 3.62 -7.98
C PRO A 75 8.32 2.76 -9.22
N ALA A 76 9.12 1.70 -9.42
CA ALA A 76 8.92 0.72 -10.50
C ALA A 76 7.79 -0.28 -10.21
N GLY A 77 7.28 -0.31 -8.97
CA GLY A 77 6.21 -1.22 -8.54
C GLY A 77 5.87 -1.02 -7.07
N PRO A 78 5.08 -1.93 -6.47
CA PRO A 78 4.68 -1.85 -5.07
C PRO A 78 5.87 -1.68 -4.13
N THR A 79 5.80 -0.67 -3.25
CA THR A 79 6.90 -0.40 -2.32
C THR A 79 6.89 -1.35 -1.12
N CYS A 80 5.72 -1.74 -0.62
CA CYS A 80 5.60 -2.65 0.50
C CYS A 80 5.86 -4.10 0.09
N HIS A 81 6.46 -4.88 1.00
CA HIS A 81 6.67 -6.33 0.79
C HIS A 81 5.35 -7.13 0.72
N THR A 82 4.24 -6.57 1.23
CA THR A 82 2.88 -7.15 1.14
C THR A 82 2.22 -6.91 -0.22
N GLY A 83 2.91 -6.30 -1.19
CA GLY A 83 2.35 -5.94 -2.48
C GLY A 83 1.56 -4.63 -2.51
N SER A 84 1.42 -3.94 -1.37
CA SER A 84 0.78 -2.62 -1.32
C SER A 84 1.70 -1.53 -1.86
N THR A 85 1.13 -0.51 -2.46
CA THR A 85 1.87 0.66 -2.98
C THR A 85 2.68 1.35 -1.88
N THR A 86 2.16 1.41 -0.66
CA THR A 86 2.80 2.06 0.49
C THR A 86 2.84 1.15 1.71
N CYS A 87 3.87 1.30 2.55
CA CYS A 87 3.95 0.64 3.86
C CYS A 87 2.92 1.19 4.86
N PHE A 88 2.28 2.31 4.56
CA PHE A 88 1.26 2.97 5.39
C PHE A 88 -0.17 2.69 4.92
N ALA A 89 -0.36 1.68 4.07
CA ALA A 89 -1.69 1.24 3.66
C ALA A 89 -2.57 0.82 4.85
N PRO A 90 -3.91 0.94 4.75
CA PRO A 90 -4.83 0.45 5.78
C PRO A 90 -4.53 -1.01 6.15
N ALA A 91 -4.70 -1.36 7.43
CA ALA A 91 -4.37 -2.70 7.91
C ALA A 91 -5.14 -3.80 7.16
N LEU A 92 -6.42 -3.57 6.87
CA LEU A 92 -7.24 -4.49 6.10
C LEU A 92 -6.70 -4.67 4.67
N TRP A 93 -6.31 -3.58 4.00
CA TRP A 93 -5.73 -3.67 2.66
C TRP A 93 -4.44 -4.49 2.64
N ARG A 94 -3.57 -4.27 3.62
CA ARG A 94 -2.34 -5.07 3.76
C ARG A 94 -2.64 -6.56 3.91
N ALA A 95 -3.60 -6.90 4.79
CA ALA A 95 -4.01 -8.29 5.01
C ALA A 95 -4.62 -8.94 3.75
N VAL A 96 -5.43 -8.21 2.98
CA VAL A 96 -5.99 -8.70 1.71
C VAL A 96 -4.89 -8.87 0.67
N SER A 97 -3.98 -7.89 0.54
CA SER A 97 -2.85 -7.93 -0.42
C SER A 97 -1.89 -9.09 -0.12
N GLU A 98 -1.55 -9.31 1.15
CA GLU A 98 -0.70 -10.42 1.59
C GLU A 98 -1.34 -11.78 1.24
N ARG A 99 -2.63 -11.96 1.56
CA ARG A 99 -3.37 -13.19 1.20
C ARG A 99 -3.53 -13.36 -0.31
N ALA A 100 -3.60 -12.26 -1.07
CA ALA A 100 -3.63 -12.31 -2.53
C ALA A 100 -2.31 -12.78 -3.14
N LEU A 101 -1.17 -12.49 -2.50
CA LEU A 101 0.15 -12.95 -2.91
C LEU A 101 0.42 -14.39 -2.47
N GLU A 102 0.19 -14.69 -1.19
CA GLU A 102 0.60 -15.95 -0.57
C GLU A 102 -0.38 -17.10 -0.81
N ARG A 103 -1.68 -16.79 -1.03
CA ARG A 103 -2.75 -17.77 -1.25
C ARG A 103 -2.75 -18.89 -0.20
N PRO A 104 -2.76 -18.58 1.11
CA PRO A 104 -2.65 -19.60 2.15
C PRO A 104 -3.86 -20.54 2.16
N ASP A 105 -3.61 -21.83 2.40
CA ASP A 105 -4.63 -22.86 2.51
C ASP A 105 -5.66 -22.51 3.60
N GLY A 106 -6.94 -22.75 3.30
CA GLY A 106 -8.05 -22.44 4.22
C GLY A 106 -8.40 -20.96 4.36
N SER A 107 -7.74 -20.07 3.63
CA SER A 107 -8.07 -18.65 3.62
C SER A 107 -9.32 -18.38 2.78
N TYR A 108 -10.34 -17.78 3.39
CA TYR A 108 -11.53 -17.31 2.68
C TYR A 108 -11.19 -16.29 1.58
N THR A 109 -10.29 -15.34 1.87
CA THR A 109 -9.81 -14.37 0.86
C THR A 109 -9.20 -15.08 -0.34
N ALA A 110 -8.31 -16.08 -0.11
CA ALA A 110 -7.68 -16.84 -1.18
C ALA A 110 -8.72 -17.60 -2.02
N SER A 111 -9.65 -18.28 -1.37
CA SER A 111 -10.72 -19.04 -2.06
C SER A 111 -11.60 -18.14 -2.93
N LEU A 112 -11.92 -16.93 -2.44
CA LEU A 112 -12.73 -15.98 -3.20
C LEU A 112 -11.97 -15.41 -4.41
N LEU A 113 -10.68 -15.13 -4.24
CA LEU A 113 -9.80 -14.70 -5.33
C LEU A 113 -9.62 -15.80 -6.40
N ASP A 114 -9.52 -17.07 -5.98
CA ASP A 114 -9.40 -18.21 -6.88
C ASP A 114 -10.70 -18.47 -7.67
N ALA A 115 -11.85 -18.17 -7.07
CA ALA A 115 -13.14 -18.18 -7.75
C ALA A 115 -13.29 -17.06 -8.80
N GLY A 116 -12.36 -16.08 -8.81
CA GLY A 116 -12.22 -15.06 -9.82
C GLY A 116 -13.05 -13.79 -9.60
N VAL A 117 -12.81 -12.80 -10.46
CA VAL A 117 -13.39 -11.44 -10.38
C VAL A 117 -14.92 -11.46 -10.30
N GLY A 118 -15.58 -12.36 -11.04
CA GLY A 118 -17.04 -12.47 -11.04
C GLY A 118 -17.60 -12.86 -9.67
N ALA A 119 -16.93 -13.76 -8.95
CA ALA A 119 -17.32 -14.16 -7.59
C ALA A 119 -17.12 -12.99 -6.60
N CYS A 120 -15.98 -12.30 -6.68
CA CYS A 120 -15.70 -11.12 -5.85
C CYS A 120 -16.75 -10.01 -6.11
N ALA A 121 -17.07 -9.73 -7.37
CA ALA A 121 -18.04 -8.69 -7.72
C ALA A 121 -19.46 -9.03 -7.23
N ARG A 122 -19.86 -10.30 -7.29
CA ARG A 122 -21.15 -10.76 -6.74
C ARG A 122 -21.23 -10.51 -5.24
N LYS A 123 -20.16 -10.84 -4.49
CA LYS A 123 -20.10 -10.59 -3.04
C LYS A 123 -20.26 -9.11 -2.70
N VAL A 124 -19.57 -8.21 -3.42
CA VAL A 124 -19.79 -6.76 -3.24
C VAL A 124 -21.25 -6.37 -3.44
N GLY A 125 -21.93 -6.96 -4.44
CA GLY A 125 -23.35 -6.70 -4.68
C GLY A 125 -24.26 -7.21 -3.57
N GLU A 126 -23.99 -8.43 -3.04
CA GLU A 126 -24.71 -9.02 -1.91
C GLU A 126 -24.60 -8.12 -0.66
N GLU A 127 -23.38 -7.79 -0.24
CA GLU A 127 -23.13 -6.97 0.96
C GLU A 127 -23.68 -5.53 0.82
N ALA A 128 -23.67 -4.96 -0.39
CA ALA A 128 -24.26 -3.65 -0.63
C ALA A 128 -25.79 -3.66 -0.43
N VAL A 129 -26.45 -4.75 -0.79
CA VAL A 129 -27.90 -4.92 -0.58
C VAL A 129 -28.19 -5.15 0.90
N GLU A 130 -27.41 -6.00 1.58
CA GLU A 130 -27.55 -6.30 3.02
C GLU A 130 -27.36 -5.03 3.86
N LEU A 131 -26.32 -4.22 3.58
CA LEU A 131 -26.14 -2.91 4.20
C LEU A 131 -27.33 -1.98 3.95
N ALA A 132 -27.85 -1.91 2.74
CA ALA A 132 -28.99 -1.05 2.43
C ALA A 132 -30.26 -1.49 3.18
N VAL A 133 -30.48 -2.79 3.36
CA VAL A 133 -31.61 -3.33 4.13
C VAL A 133 -31.43 -3.05 5.61
N ALA A 134 -30.24 -3.34 6.18
CA ALA A 134 -29.94 -3.09 7.58
C ALA A 134 -30.11 -1.63 7.95
N ALA A 135 -29.73 -0.70 7.08
CA ALA A 135 -29.86 0.75 7.29
C ALA A 135 -31.31 1.24 7.42
N LEU A 136 -32.30 0.46 7.03
CA LEU A 136 -33.71 0.86 7.09
C LEU A 136 -34.38 0.46 8.42
N ASP A 137 -34.15 -0.74 8.92
CA ASP A 137 -34.96 -1.33 9.99
C ASP A 137 -34.14 -2.09 11.05
N GLU A 138 -32.80 -2.19 10.93
CA GLU A 138 -31.96 -2.93 11.87
C GLU A 138 -31.20 -2.01 12.84
N PRO A 139 -30.71 -2.55 13.99
CA PRO A 139 -29.85 -1.80 14.92
C PRO A 139 -28.54 -1.32 14.28
N ASP A 140 -27.99 -0.23 14.83
CA ASP A 140 -26.73 0.37 14.33
C ASP A 140 -25.57 -0.63 14.28
N GLU A 141 -25.50 -1.59 15.20
CA GLU A 141 -24.49 -2.64 15.23
C GLU A 141 -24.52 -3.48 13.96
N ARG A 142 -25.73 -3.82 13.45
CA ARG A 142 -25.88 -4.58 12.20
C ARG A 142 -25.48 -3.75 10.99
N VAL A 143 -25.83 -2.49 10.96
CA VAL A 143 -25.40 -1.57 9.91
C VAL A 143 -23.87 -1.50 9.82
N VAL A 144 -23.20 -1.45 10.98
CA VAL A 144 -21.73 -1.43 11.04
C VAL A 144 -21.12 -2.75 10.57
N GLU A 145 -21.71 -3.90 10.92
CA GLU A 145 -21.27 -5.22 10.46
C GLU A 145 -21.35 -5.33 8.93
N GLU A 146 -22.51 -5.02 8.34
CA GLU A 146 -22.70 -5.08 6.89
C GLU A 146 -21.82 -4.06 6.14
N ALA A 147 -21.60 -2.88 6.72
CA ALA A 147 -20.65 -1.91 6.17
C ALA A 147 -19.21 -2.44 6.17
N ALA A 148 -18.81 -3.16 7.23
CA ALA A 148 -17.48 -3.76 7.31
C ALA A 148 -17.32 -4.88 6.26
N ASP A 149 -18.35 -5.72 6.07
CA ASP A 149 -18.34 -6.78 5.06
C ASP A 149 -18.29 -6.22 3.65
N LEU A 150 -19.04 -5.16 3.36
CA LEU A 150 -18.96 -4.45 2.08
C LEU A 150 -17.55 -3.91 1.82
N VAL A 151 -16.95 -3.24 2.77
CA VAL A 151 -15.58 -2.69 2.65
C VAL A 151 -14.56 -3.82 2.44
N TYR A 152 -14.69 -4.92 3.17
CA TYR A 152 -13.83 -6.08 3.01
C TYR A 152 -13.93 -6.67 1.60
N HIS A 153 -15.13 -6.95 1.10
CA HIS A 153 -15.34 -7.52 -0.22
C HIS A 153 -14.95 -6.56 -1.35
N LEU A 154 -15.12 -5.25 -1.15
CA LEU A 154 -14.60 -4.24 -2.08
C LEU A 154 -13.06 -4.32 -2.20
N TYR A 155 -12.34 -4.48 -1.09
CA TYR A 155 -10.89 -4.64 -1.12
C TYR A 155 -10.47 -5.93 -1.83
N VAL A 156 -11.17 -7.02 -1.60
CA VAL A 156 -10.91 -8.31 -2.29
C VAL A 156 -11.16 -8.16 -3.80
N LEU A 157 -12.22 -7.46 -4.22
CA LEU A 157 -12.50 -7.19 -5.63
C LEU A 157 -11.40 -6.34 -6.29
N LEU A 158 -10.93 -5.29 -5.61
CA LEU A 158 -9.81 -4.47 -6.11
C LEU A 158 -8.54 -5.32 -6.28
N ALA A 159 -8.21 -6.13 -5.28
CA ALA A 159 -7.07 -7.05 -5.35
C ALA A 159 -7.23 -8.07 -6.50
N ALA A 160 -8.42 -8.64 -6.71
CA ALA A 160 -8.73 -9.54 -7.83
C ALA A 160 -8.53 -8.89 -9.19
N ARG A 161 -8.64 -7.55 -9.27
CA ARG A 161 -8.41 -6.75 -10.48
C ARG A 161 -6.98 -6.22 -10.61
N GLY A 162 -6.10 -6.50 -9.63
CA GLY A 162 -4.76 -5.92 -9.58
C GLY A 162 -4.74 -4.41 -9.37
N LEU A 163 -5.82 -3.84 -8.77
CA LEU A 163 -5.94 -2.42 -8.46
C LEU A 163 -5.58 -2.19 -7.00
N ASP A 164 -4.79 -1.15 -6.72
CA ASP A 164 -4.46 -0.76 -5.35
C ASP A 164 -5.51 0.21 -4.80
N ILE A 165 -5.85 0.06 -3.50
CA ILE A 165 -6.82 0.94 -2.82
C ILE A 165 -6.43 2.42 -2.92
N SER A 166 -5.15 2.72 -3.03
CA SER A 166 -4.65 4.08 -3.18
C SER A 166 -5.17 4.78 -4.44
N MET A 167 -5.54 4.02 -5.47
CA MET A 167 -6.15 4.59 -6.68
C MET A 167 -7.56 5.11 -6.39
N VAL A 168 -8.29 4.44 -5.50
CA VAL A 168 -9.62 4.90 -5.03
C VAL A 168 -9.46 6.15 -4.19
N ASP A 169 -8.50 6.17 -3.26
CA ASP A 169 -8.20 7.34 -2.42
C ASP A 169 -7.87 8.57 -3.29
N GLU A 170 -7.08 8.39 -4.36
CA GLU A 170 -6.72 9.48 -5.27
C GLU A 170 -7.94 10.07 -5.98
N VAL A 171 -8.84 9.21 -6.48
CA VAL A 171 -10.10 9.67 -7.10
C VAL A 171 -10.97 10.41 -6.11
N LEU A 172 -11.07 9.93 -4.86
CA LEU A 172 -11.85 10.61 -3.81
C LEU A 172 -11.22 11.95 -3.43
N ARG A 173 -9.89 12.01 -3.33
CA ARG A 173 -9.17 13.26 -3.05
C ARG A 173 -9.42 14.30 -4.13
N LEU A 174 -9.34 13.92 -5.40
CA LEU A 174 -9.62 14.84 -6.52
C LEU A 174 -11.06 15.38 -6.50
N ARG A 175 -12.03 14.53 -6.13
CA ARG A 175 -13.44 14.93 -6.03
C ARG A 175 -13.73 15.85 -4.84
N SER A 176 -12.99 15.70 -3.73
CA SER A 176 -13.15 16.55 -2.54
C SER A 176 -12.48 17.92 -2.64
N SER A 177 -11.63 18.13 -3.65
CA SER A 177 -10.87 19.37 -3.87
C SER A 177 -11.59 20.34 -4.85
N GLY A 178 -12.74 19.98 -5.39
CA GLY A 178 -13.60 20.77 -6.29
C GLY A 178 -14.91 21.11 -5.61
#